data_663c358927d9f424c03e048199b9171d
#
_entry.id   663c358927d9f424c03e048199b9171d
#
_cell.length_a   1.000
_cell.length_b   1.000
_cell.length_c   1.000
_cell.angle_alpha   90.00
_cell.angle_beta   90.00
_cell.angle_gamma   90.00
#
_symmetry.space_group_name_H-M   'P 1'
#
loop_
_entity.id
_entity.type
_entity.pdbx_description
1 polymer ?
#
loop_
_entity_poly.entity_id
_entity_poly.type
_entity_poly.pdbx_seq_one_letter_code
_entity_poly.pdbx_strand_id
1 'polypeptide(L)' 'MSFEKVKEIIMDTINCDGDKIVMEASLKDDLGLDSLDAMELSMALEEAYGLTIDEEDLHGFVTVKNIVDYIDSKVA' A
#
# COMPACT_ATOMS: atom_id res chain seq x y z
N MET A 1 4.54 -9.33 -10.47
CA MET A 1 3.51 -8.57 -9.76
C MET A 1 3.87 -8.43 -8.30
N SER A 2 3.66 -7.25 -7.74
CA SER A 2 4.10 -6.95 -6.37
C SER A 2 3.04 -7.21 -5.30
N PHE A 3 1.91 -7.80 -5.66
CA PHE A 3 0.78 -7.95 -4.73
C PHE A 3 1.15 -8.65 -3.44
N GLU A 4 1.83 -9.79 -3.53
CA GLU A 4 2.17 -10.59 -2.34
C GLU A 4 3.04 -9.80 -1.37
N LYS A 5 4.04 -9.10 -1.88
CA LYS A 5 4.93 -8.31 -1.05
C LYS A 5 4.23 -7.08 -0.48
N VAL A 6 3.42 -6.41 -1.28
CA VAL A 6 2.62 -5.28 -0.81
C VAL A 6 1.67 -5.72 0.29
N LYS A 7 1.02 -6.88 0.12
CA LYS A 7 0.13 -7.44 1.13
C LYS A 7 0.87 -7.68 2.46
N GLU A 8 2.06 -8.28 2.40
CA GLU A 8 2.87 -8.49 3.60
C GLU A 8 3.21 -7.17 4.30
N ILE A 9 3.59 -6.17 3.52
CA ILE A 9 3.96 -4.87 4.06
C ILE A 9 2.76 -4.22 4.75
N ILE A 10 1.59 -4.32 4.14
CA ILE A 10 0.36 -3.79 4.73
C ILE A 10 0.06 -4.50 6.05
N MET A 11 0.14 -5.82 6.06
CA MET A 11 -0.12 -6.59 7.28
C MET A 11 0.83 -6.22 8.41
N ASP A 12 2.11 -6.03 8.08
CA ASP A 12 3.12 -5.69 9.09
C ASP A 12 2.95 -4.26 9.62
N THR A 13 2.52 -3.36 8.75
CA THR A 13 2.44 -1.93 9.09
C THR A 13 1.16 -1.61 9.84
N ILE A 14 0.03 -2.19 9.43
CA ILE A 14 -1.29 -1.79 9.92
C ILE A 14 -1.92 -2.84 10.82
N ASN A 15 -1.38 -4.03 10.84
CA ASN A 15 -1.89 -5.13 11.66
C ASN A 15 -3.35 -5.45 11.34
N CYS A 16 -3.66 -5.60 10.05
CA CYS A 16 -4.98 -5.99 9.60
C CYS A 16 -5.00 -7.46 9.15
N ASP A 17 -6.21 -7.99 9.00
CA ASP A 17 -6.43 -9.37 8.56
C ASP A 17 -6.04 -9.52 7.09
N GLY A 18 -5.13 -10.44 6.80
CA GLY A 18 -4.68 -10.68 5.43
C GLY A 18 -5.80 -11.10 4.48
N ASP A 19 -6.83 -11.74 5.00
CA ASP A 19 -7.97 -12.17 4.17
C ASP A 19 -8.73 -10.98 3.57
N LYS A 20 -8.62 -9.81 4.16
CA LYS A 20 -9.26 -8.60 3.66
C LYS A 20 -8.43 -7.87 2.62
N ILE A 21 -7.18 -8.24 2.47
CA ILE A 21 -6.27 -7.58 1.54
C ILE A 21 -6.36 -8.25 0.17
N VAL A 22 -7.21 -7.67 -0.67
CA VAL A 22 -7.38 -8.09 -2.07
C VAL A 22 -7.20 -6.86 -2.95
N MET A 23 -7.03 -7.06 -4.25
CA MET A 23 -6.75 -5.97 -5.17
C MET A 23 -7.84 -4.87 -5.13
N GLU A 24 -9.09 -5.26 -4.98
CA GLU A 24 -10.23 -4.34 -4.97
C GLU A 24 -10.47 -3.71 -3.60
N ALA A 25 -9.76 -4.14 -2.57
CA ALA A 25 -9.99 -3.62 -1.21
C ALA A 25 -9.70 -2.13 -1.15
N SER A 26 -10.63 -1.38 -0.55
CA SER A 26 -10.43 0.04 -0.29
C SER A 26 -9.56 0.19 0.95
N LEU A 27 -8.50 0.97 0.83
CA LEU A 27 -7.57 1.18 1.94
C LEU A 27 -8.26 1.83 3.14
N LYS A 28 -9.15 2.76 2.87
CA LYS A 28 -9.87 3.49 3.91
C LYS A 28 -11.08 2.70 4.42
N ASP A 29 -11.91 2.21 3.52
CA ASP A 29 -13.20 1.61 3.88
C ASP A 29 -13.08 0.15 4.31
N ASP A 30 -12.26 -0.62 3.62
CA ASP A 30 -12.12 -2.06 3.90
C ASP A 30 -11.03 -2.37 4.92
N LEU A 31 -9.92 -1.64 4.85
CA LEU A 31 -8.77 -1.87 5.73
C LEU A 31 -8.69 -0.88 6.88
N GLY A 32 -9.49 0.17 6.84
CA GLY A 32 -9.56 1.14 7.92
C GLY A 32 -8.34 2.04 8.08
N LEU A 33 -7.61 2.30 6.99
CA LEU A 33 -6.46 3.18 7.05
C LEU A 33 -6.89 4.63 7.26
N ASP A 34 -6.24 5.32 8.20
CA ASP A 34 -6.38 6.76 8.33
C ASP A 34 -5.14 7.45 7.74
N SER A 35 -5.05 8.76 7.89
CA SER A 35 -3.94 9.54 7.31
C SER A 35 -2.58 9.11 7.85
N LEU A 36 -2.53 8.80 9.14
CA LEU A 36 -1.28 8.37 9.78
C LEU A 36 -0.86 7.00 9.27
N ASP A 37 -1.81 6.08 9.18
CA ASP A 37 -1.55 4.74 8.65
C ASP A 37 -1.06 4.81 7.21
N ALA A 38 -1.64 5.69 6.39
CA ALA A 38 -1.22 5.87 5.01
C ALA A 38 0.23 6.36 4.93
N MET A 39 0.61 7.29 5.80
CA MET A 39 1.99 7.78 5.85
C MET A 39 2.96 6.67 6.27
N GLU A 40 2.61 5.91 7.28
CA GLU A 40 3.45 4.80 7.74
C GLU A 40 3.60 3.75 6.65
N LEU A 41 2.51 3.44 5.95
CA LEU A 41 2.54 2.48 4.85
C LEU A 41 3.42 2.98 3.71
N SER A 42 3.32 4.25 3.35
CA SER A 42 4.14 4.80 2.27
C SER A 42 5.62 4.72 2.62
N MET A 43 5.99 5.03 3.87
CA MET A 43 7.36 4.93 4.33
C MET A 43 7.87 3.49 4.28
N ALA A 44 7.05 2.54 4.68
CA ALA A 44 7.41 1.12 4.64
C ALA A 44 7.64 0.65 3.20
N LEU A 45 6.79 1.10 2.28
CA LEU A 45 6.93 0.77 0.86
C LEU A 45 8.20 1.39 0.27
N GLU A 46 8.49 2.64 0.61
CA GLU A 46 9.70 3.32 0.16
C GLU A 46 10.95 2.55 0.60
N GLU A 47 10.97 2.13 1.85
CA GLU A 47 12.10 1.40 2.41
C GLU A 47 12.23 0.01 1.78
N ALA A 48 11.11 -0.68 1.61
CA ALA A 48 11.11 -2.05 1.09
C ALA A 48 11.55 -2.12 -0.37
N TYR A 49 11.22 -1.11 -1.16
CA TYR A 49 11.51 -1.11 -2.60
C TYR A 49 12.61 -0.14 -3.00
N GLY A 50 13.12 0.65 -2.07
CA GLY A 50 14.19 1.61 -2.36
C GLY A 50 13.76 2.73 -3.31
N LEU A 51 12.53 3.21 -3.18
CA LEU A 51 11.99 4.26 -4.04
C LEU A 51 11.40 5.38 -3.19
N THR A 52 11.02 6.47 -3.85
CA THR A 52 10.38 7.61 -3.19
C THR A 52 8.94 7.74 -3.71
N ILE A 53 8.00 7.86 -2.79
CA ILE A 53 6.59 8.05 -3.12
C ILE A 53 6.23 9.50 -2.82
N ASP A 54 5.86 10.26 -3.86
CA ASP A 54 5.44 11.64 -3.68
C ASP A 54 4.09 11.72 -3.00
N GLU A 55 3.86 12.80 -2.26
CA GLU A 55 2.59 13.00 -1.57
C GLU A 55 1.41 12.98 -2.53
N GLU A 56 1.58 13.53 -3.73
CA GLU A 56 0.54 13.50 -4.75
C GLU A 56 0.16 12.08 -5.15
N ASP A 57 1.15 11.21 -5.27
CA ASP A 57 0.93 9.80 -5.60
C ASP A 57 0.23 9.09 -4.45
N LEU A 58 0.61 9.44 -3.22
CA LEU A 58 -0.01 8.86 -2.03
C LEU A 58 -1.50 9.16 -1.98
N HIS A 59 -1.91 10.36 -2.36
CA HIS A 59 -3.33 10.74 -2.41
C HIS A 59 -4.12 9.94 -3.44
N GLY A 60 -3.45 9.39 -4.43
CA GLY A 60 -4.06 8.54 -5.45
C GLY A 60 -4.27 7.09 -5.03
N PHE A 61 -3.74 6.71 -3.88
CA PHE A 61 -3.85 5.33 -3.38
C PHE A 61 -5.20 5.13 -2.70
N VAL A 62 -6.18 4.66 -3.44
CA VAL A 62 -7.52 4.40 -2.94
C VAL A 62 -7.72 2.92 -2.64
N THR A 63 -7.20 2.06 -3.50
CA THR A 63 -7.29 0.60 -3.34
C THR A 63 -5.91 -0.02 -3.30
N VAL A 64 -5.87 -1.29 -2.88
CA VAL A 64 -4.63 -2.07 -2.90
C VAL A 64 -4.07 -2.13 -4.32
N LYS A 65 -4.95 -2.25 -5.33
CA LYS A 65 -4.54 -2.29 -6.73
C LYS A 65 -3.76 -1.04 -7.12
N ASN A 66 -4.19 0.14 -6.65
CA ASN A 66 -3.47 1.38 -6.94
C ASN A 66 -2.02 1.32 -6.47
N ILE A 67 -1.81 0.78 -5.28
CA ILE A 67 -0.46 0.63 -4.72
C ILE A 67 0.35 -0.36 -5.55
N VAL A 68 -0.24 -1.52 -5.86
CA VAL A 68 0.45 -2.56 -6.62
C VAL A 68 0.84 -2.06 -8.00
N ASP A 69 -0.08 -1.38 -8.69
CA ASP A 69 0.19 -0.84 -10.03
C ASP A 69 1.30 0.20 -9.97
N TYR A 70 1.29 1.06 -8.97
CA TYR A 70 2.33 2.06 -8.79
C TYR A 70 3.69 1.42 -8.59
N ILE A 71 3.76 0.45 -7.68
CA ILE A 71 5.03 -0.26 -7.40
C ILE A 71 5.52 -0.99 -8.64
N ASP A 72 4.64 -1.71 -9.33
CA ASP A 72 5.01 -2.45 -10.53
C ASP A 72 5.58 -1.52 -11.61
N SER A 73 5.04 -0.31 -11.73
CA SER A 73 5.53 0.66 -12.71
C SER A 73 6.91 1.21 -12.34
N LYS A 74 7.23 1.27 -11.05
CA LYS A 74 8.51 1.81 -10.57
C LYS A 74 9.63 0.78 -10.58
N VAL A 75 9.31 -0.49 -10.36
CA VAL A 75 10.32 -1.55 -10.25
C VAL A 75 10.41 -2.42 -11.49
N ALA A 76 9.58 -2.17 -12.48
CA ALA A 76 9.55 -2.93 -13.72
C ALA A 76 10.82 -2.71 -14.56
#